data_c986c10d5f8cb2f1d637157a2689cf4d
#
_entry.id   c986c10d5f8cb2f1d637157a2689cf4d
#
_cell.length_a   1.000
_cell.length_b   1.000
_cell.length_c   1.000
_cell.angle_alpha   90.00
_cell.angle_beta   90.00
_cell.angle_gamma   90.00
#
_symmetry.space_group_name_H-M   'P 1'
#
loop_
_entity.id
_entity.type
_entity.pdbx_description
1 polymer ?
#
loop_
_entity_poly.entity_id
_entity_poly.type
_entity_poly.pdbx_seq_one_letter_code
_entity_poly.pdbx_strand_id
1 'polypeptide(L)'
;MDISKWAFKNRNLVYFLVTVLLVGGILSCYQMSKLEDPEIKVKLAMVVTTYPGASAHQVELEVTDVLEKSIRSMGNIDNVESYSYNDLSLIQVELTTITPDDEVEQCWDMLRHKVSDACALLPDGASIPIVKDDFGNVYGMFYALTGDGLSDRELSDYAELIKREISDMTGVERVELYGKRPECINISLLQDRMANLGVKPAEVLATLNGQNKTTYSGYYDNGDNRIRVTVSDKFKTVEDIGSMLIQGHDDDQLRMRDIARIEKGYEEPTRNELFFDSERAQGTVSYTHLRAHE
;
A
#
# COMPACT_ATOMS: atom_id res chain seq x y z
N MET A 1 -53.30 18.52 -39.10
CA MET A 1 -54.05 18.30 -37.85
C MET A 1 -53.64 19.36 -36.85
N ASP A 2 -54.57 20.19 -36.40
CA ASP A 2 -54.23 21.39 -35.60
C ASP A 2 -54.08 20.94 -34.11
N ILE A 3 -52.83 20.80 -33.67
CA ILE A 3 -52.46 20.27 -32.32
C ILE A 3 -53.13 21.11 -31.24
N SER A 4 -53.22 22.41 -31.46
CA SER A 4 -53.84 23.33 -30.49
C SER A 4 -55.35 23.05 -30.32
N LYS A 5 -56.11 22.84 -31.40
CA LYS A 5 -57.53 22.50 -31.34
C LYS A 5 -57.76 21.13 -30.69
N TRP A 6 -56.88 20.17 -30.94
CA TRP A 6 -56.93 18.84 -30.30
C TRP A 6 -56.70 18.94 -28.81
N ALA A 7 -55.70 19.73 -28.36
CA ALA A 7 -55.37 19.94 -26.94
C ALA A 7 -56.56 20.57 -26.17
N PHE A 8 -57.21 21.60 -26.73
CA PHE A 8 -58.36 22.20 -26.11
C PHE A 8 -59.55 21.26 -26.02
N LYS A 9 -59.76 20.38 -26.98
CA LYS A 9 -60.80 19.37 -26.98
C LYS A 9 -60.56 18.29 -25.92
N ASN A 10 -59.30 17.93 -25.65
CA ASN A 10 -58.88 16.89 -24.73
C ASN A 10 -58.19 17.46 -23.44
N ARG A 11 -58.66 18.56 -22.90
CA ARG A 11 -58.02 19.29 -21.81
C ARG A 11 -57.65 18.40 -20.60
N ASN A 12 -58.51 17.43 -20.23
CA ASN A 12 -58.22 16.53 -19.11
C ASN A 12 -57.03 15.64 -19.33
N LEU A 13 -56.85 15.15 -20.58
CA LEU A 13 -55.69 14.36 -21.00
C LEU A 13 -54.41 15.20 -21.00
N VAL A 14 -54.53 16.48 -21.44
CA VAL A 14 -53.40 17.42 -21.43
C VAL A 14 -52.99 17.73 -19.99
N TYR A 15 -53.94 17.99 -19.07
CA TYR A 15 -53.63 18.21 -17.68
C TYR A 15 -52.98 16.98 -17.02
N PHE A 16 -53.47 15.78 -17.30
CA PHE A 16 -52.87 14.54 -16.84
C PHE A 16 -51.42 14.40 -17.35
N LEU A 17 -51.15 14.63 -18.61
CA LEU A 17 -49.82 14.57 -19.21
C LEU A 17 -48.87 15.59 -18.60
N VAL A 18 -49.32 16.83 -18.41
CA VAL A 18 -48.54 17.89 -17.78
C VAL A 18 -48.20 17.53 -16.31
N THR A 19 -49.17 16.98 -15.59
CA THR A 19 -48.94 16.54 -14.20
C THR A 19 -47.90 15.41 -14.12
N VAL A 20 -48.04 14.41 -15.02
CA VAL A 20 -47.05 13.30 -15.10
C VAL A 20 -45.66 13.80 -15.44
N LEU A 21 -45.53 14.73 -16.40
CA LEU A 21 -44.26 15.33 -16.77
C LEU A 21 -43.66 16.16 -15.61
N LEU A 22 -44.50 16.89 -14.88
CA LEU A 22 -44.07 17.71 -13.78
C LEU A 22 -43.60 16.85 -12.60
N VAL A 23 -44.38 15.84 -12.21
CA VAL A 23 -44.01 14.90 -11.16
C VAL A 23 -42.77 14.09 -11.57
N GLY A 24 -42.74 13.56 -12.81
CA GLY A 24 -41.60 12.84 -13.35
C GLY A 24 -40.33 13.70 -13.41
N GLY A 25 -40.45 14.98 -13.81
CA GLY A 25 -39.32 15.92 -13.84
C GLY A 25 -38.77 16.23 -12.43
N ILE A 26 -39.63 16.40 -11.44
CA ILE A 26 -39.21 16.60 -10.05
C ILE A 26 -38.50 15.35 -9.52
N LEU A 27 -39.07 14.16 -9.74
CA LEU A 27 -38.44 12.90 -9.32
C LEU A 27 -37.09 12.70 -10.00
N SER A 28 -37.02 12.95 -11.31
CA SER A 28 -35.75 12.86 -12.06
C SER A 28 -34.69 13.83 -11.55
N CYS A 29 -35.11 15.05 -11.16
CA CYS A 29 -34.18 16.03 -10.58
C CYS A 29 -33.64 15.59 -9.21
N TYR A 30 -34.44 14.86 -8.41
CA TYR A 30 -33.97 14.30 -7.16
C TYR A 30 -33.02 13.11 -7.34
N GLN A 31 -33.24 12.31 -8.41
CA GLN A 31 -32.42 11.13 -8.71
C GLN A 31 -31.19 11.45 -9.55
N MET A 32 -31.09 12.65 -10.10
CA MET A 32 -29.89 13.04 -10.86
C MET A 32 -28.67 13.05 -9.95
N SER A 33 -27.59 12.44 -10.43
CA SER A 33 -26.26 12.56 -9.83
C SER A 33 -25.87 14.05 -9.71
N LYS A 34 -25.35 14.44 -8.55
CA LYS A 34 -24.90 15.82 -8.26
C LYS A 34 -23.38 15.96 -8.36
N LEU A 35 -22.72 15.00 -9.01
CA LEU A 35 -21.28 15.07 -9.26
C LEU A 35 -21.04 16.08 -10.40
N GLU A 36 -20.04 16.94 -10.22
CA GLU A 36 -19.60 17.91 -11.24
C GLU A 36 -19.02 17.17 -12.46
N ASP A 37 -18.21 16.15 -12.19
CA ASP A 37 -17.66 15.25 -13.21
C ASP A 37 -18.19 13.83 -13.00
N PRO A 38 -18.50 13.10 -14.12
CA PRO A 38 -18.86 11.69 -14.00
C PRO A 38 -17.72 10.87 -13.43
N GLU A 39 -18.04 9.91 -12.58
CA GLU A 39 -17.06 8.96 -12.08
C GLU A 39 -16.56 8.09 -13.23
N ILE A 40 -15.28 8.23 -13.58
CA ILE A 40 -14.63 7.41 -14.60
C ILE A 40 -13.83 6.33 -13.89
N LYS A 41 -14.29 5.09 -13.96
CA LYS A 41 -13.50 3.93 -13.50
C LYS A 41 -12.35 3.71 -14.49
N VAL A 42 -11.13 3.85 -14.01
CA VAL A 42 -9.93 3.59 -14.82
C VAL A 42 -9.77 2.08 -14.96
N LYS A 43 -9.83 1.60 -16.20
CA LYS A 43 -9.73 0.18 -16.57
C LYS A 43 -8.29 -0.22 -16.87
N LEU A 44 -7.37 0.32 -16.09
CA LEU A 44 -5.93 0.11 -16.22
C LEU A 44 -5.34 -0.30 -14.87
N ALA A 45 -4.52 -1.35 -14.87
CA ALA A 45 -3.71 -1.74 -13.72
C ALA A 45 -2.26 -1.95 -14.13
N MET A 46 -1.35 -1.82 -13.18
CA MET A 46 0.07 -2.07 -13.38
C MET A 46 0.57 -3.13 -12.41
N VAL A 47 1.28 -4.13 -12.93
CA VAL A 47 1.96 -5.13 -12.14
C VAL A 47 3.45 -4.82 -12.15
N VAL A 48 4.02 -4.62 -10.96
CA VAL A 48 5.43 -4.23 -10.77
C VAL A 48 6.15 -5.35 -10.03
N THR A 49 7.26 -5.83 -10.61
CA THR A 49 8.09 -6.87 -10.00
C THR A 49 9.55 -6.48 -10.10
N THR A 50 10.28 -6.52 -8.98
CA THR A 50 11.73 -6.28 -9.00
C THR A 50 12.49 -7.61 -8.96
N TYR A 51 13.56 -7.69 -9.74
CA TYR A 51 14.46 -8.84 -9.75
C TYR A 51 15.91 -8.34 -9.72
N PRO A 52 16.44 -8.00 -8.53
CA PRO A 52 17.75 -7.38 -8.38
C PRO A 52 18.89 -8.24 -8.94
N GLY A 53 19.76 -7.63 -9.73
CA GLY A 53 20.91 -8.27 -10.37
C GLY A 53 20.64 -8.92 -11.73
N ALA A 54 19.37 -8.95 -12.18
CA ALA A 54 18.99 -9.51 -13.45
C ALA A 54 19.09 -8.49 -14.60
N SER A 55 19.59 -8.91 -15.76
CA SER A 55 19.52 -8.12 -16.98
C SER A 55 18.09 -8.04 -17.51
N ALA A 56 17.78 -7.03 -18.33
CA ALA A 56 16.46 -6.85 -18.94
C ALA A 56 15.95 -8.12 -19.65
N HIS A 57 16.85 -8.83 -20.34
CA HIS A 57 16.51 -10.08 -21.04
C HIS A 57 16.18 -11.23 -20.07
N GLN A 58 16.89 -11.32 -18.95
CA GLN A 58 16.55 -12.30 -17.90
C GLN A 58 15.21 -11.96 -17.24
N VAL A 59 14.98 -10.68 -16.92
CA VAL A 59 13.68 -10.21 -16.40
C VAL A 59 12.55 -10.55 -17.36
N GLU A 60 12.76 -10.36 -18.68
CA GLU A 60 11.79 -10.71 -19.72
C GLU A 60 11.43 -12.21 -19.68
N LEU A 61 12.42 -13.09 -19.73
CA LEU A 61 12.21 -14.54 -19.84
C LEU A 61 11.71 -15.18 -18.55
N GLU A 62 12.27 -14.77 -17.42
CA GLU A 62 12.04 -15.46 -16.13
C GLU A 62 10.90 -14.86 -15.31
N VAL A 63 10.56 -13.58 -15.52
CA VAL A 63 9.55 -12.86 -14.74
C VAL A 63 8.40 -12.41 -15.62
N THR A 64 8.68 -11.58 -16.62
CA THR A 64 7.65 -10.93 -17.43
C THR A 64 6.81 -11.94 -18.22
N ASP A 65 7.44 -12.86 -18.94
CA ASP A 65 6.74 -13.88 -19.76
C ASP A 65 5.87 -14.82 -18.89
N VAL A 66 6.35 -15.18 -17.70
CA VAL A 66 5.60 -16.01 -16.74
C VAL A 66 4.34 -15.29 -16.25
N LEU A 67 4.48 -14.04 -15.85
CA LEU A 67 3.35 -13.21 -15.39
C LEU A 67 2.38 -12.91 -16.51
N GLU A 68 2.86 -12.53 -17.71
CA GLU A 68 2.00 -12.27 -18.86
C GLU A 68 1.13 -13.47 -19.23
N LYS A 69 1.69 -14.68 -19.27
CA LYS A 69 0.94 -15.90 -19.56
C LYS A 69 -0.18 -16.13 -18.57
N SER A 70 0.09 -15.88 -17.29
CA SER A 70 -0.93 -15.98 -16.24
C SER A 70 -2.02 -14.91 -16.42
N ILE A 71 -1.63 -13.66 -16.64
CA ILE A 71 -2.54 -12.53 -16.81
C ILE A 71 -3.41 -12.72 -18.06
N ARG A 72 -2.85 -13.08 -19.19
CA ARG A 72 -3.59 -13.31 -20.45
C ARG A 72 -4.60 -14.47 -20.39
N SER A 73 -4.55 -15.29 -19.34
CA SER A 73 -5.57 -16.31 -19.10
C SER A 73 -6.90 -15.75 -18.57
N MET A 74 -6.97 -14.46 -18.26
CA MET A 74 -8.21 -13.77 -17.86
C MET A 74 -9.06 -13.42 -19.08
N GLY A 75 -10.38 -13.46 -18.90
CA GLY A 75 -11.33 -13.27 -20.02
C GLY A 75 -11.63 -11.83 -20.42
N ASN A 76 -11.40 -10.86 -19.52
CA ASN A 76 -11.85 -9.47 -19.69
C ASN A 76 -10.68 -8.50 -20.00
N ILE A 77 -9.58 -9.01 -20.56
CA ILE A 77 -8.41 -8.23 -20.93
C ILE A 77 -8.52 -7.80 -22.38
N ASP A 78 -8.28 -6.53 -22.64
CA ASP A 78 -8.15 -5.95 -23.97
C ASP A 78 -6.68 -5.97 -24.43
N ASN A 79 -5.80 -5.40 -23.63
CA ASN A 79 -4.38 -5.28 -23.95
C ASN A 79 -3.49 -5.58 -22.73
N VAL A 80 -2.32 -6.14 -23.00
CA VAL A 80 -1.24 -6.33 -22.03
C VAL A 80 0.05 -5.84 -22.65
N GLU A 81 0.58 -4.76 -22.12
CA GLU A 81 1.88 -4.20 -22.50
C GLU A 81 2.89 -4.39 -21.38
N SER A 82 4.07 -4.87 -21.71
CA SER A 82 5.11 -5.11 -20.73
C SER A 82 6.43 -4.46 -21.11
N TYR A 83 7.11 -3.99 -20.10
CA TYR A 83 8.42 -3.34 -20.19
C TYR A 83 9.38 -4.04 -19.24
N SER A 84 10.40 -4.68 -19.80
CA SER A 84 11.45 -5.33 -19.03
C SER A 84 12.71 -4.46 -19.03
N TYR A 85 13.07 -4.00 -17.83
CA TYR A 85 14.29 -3.24 -17.56
C TYR A 85 15.29 -4.12 -16.78
N ASN A 86 16.51 -3.64 -16.63
CA ASN A 86 17.42 -4.24 -15.65
C ASN A 86 16.79 -4.12 -14.26
N ASP A 87 16.76 -5.23 -13.53
CA ASP A 87 16.20 -5.34 -12.17
C ASP A 87 14.69 -5.14 -12.03
N LEU A 88 13.93 -4.83 -13.11
CA LEU A 88 12.54 -4.41 -13.00
C LEU A 88 11.67 -4.91 -14.17
N SER A 89 10.52 -5.50 -13.84
CA SER A 89 9.43 -5.80 -14.77
C SER A 89 8.22 -4.90 -14.47
N LEU A 90 7.69 -4.27 -15.51
CA LEU A 90 6.45 -3.49 -15.47
C LEU A 90 5.48 -4.08 -16.50
N ILE A 91 4.30 -4.50 -16.06
CA ILE A 91 3.26 -5.03 -16.92
C ILE A 91 2.01 -4.17 -16.74
N GLN A 92 1.61 -3.53 -17.81
CA GLN A 92 0.39 -2.74 -17.89
C GLN A 92 -0.74 -3.64 -18.41
N VAL A 93 -1.85 -3.68 -17.69
CA VAL A 93 -3.01 -4.50 -18.01
C VAL A 93 -4.20 -3.60 -18.23
N GLU A 94 -4.81 -3.69 -19.38
CA GLU A 94 -6.00 -2.91 -19.75
C GLU A 94 -7.19 -3.84 -19.92
N LEU A 95 -8.30 -3.52 -19.23
CA LEU A 95 -9.56 -4.24 -19.38
C LEU A 95 -10.33 -3.74 -20.60
N THR A 96 -11.14 -4.63 -21.16
CA THR A 96 -12.06 -4.29 -22.25
C THR A 96 -12.98 -3.12 -21.87
N THR A 97 -13.17 -2.20 -22.79
CA THR A 97 -14.07 -1.03 -22.62
C THR A 97 -15.50 -1.45 -22.31
N ILE A 98 -15.91 -2.65 -22.76
CA ILE A 98 -17.25 -3.23 -22.56
C ILE A 98 -17.47 -3.73 -21.12
N THR A 99 -16.40 -3.95 -20.34
CA THR A 99 -16.51 -4.41 -18.96
C THR A 99 -17.36 -3.41 -18.15
N PRO A 100 -18.46 -3.85 -17.50
CA PRO A 100 -19.26 -2.98 -16.65
C PRO A 100 -18.45 -2.42 -15.49
N ASP A 101 -18.76 -1.19 -15.07
CA ASP A 101 -17.97 -0.50 -14.04
C ASP A 101 -18.07 -1.17 -12.65
N ASP A 102 -19.17 -1.86 -12.39
CA ASP A 102 -19.40 -2.67 -11.18
C ASP A 102 -18.57 -3.97 -11.14
N GLU A 103 -18.12 -4.46 -12.29
CA GLU A 103 -17.28 -5.66 -12.41
C GLU A 103 -15.78 -5.36 -12.42
N VAL A 104 -15.36 -4.10 -12.56
CA VAL A 104 -13.95 -3.71 -12.67
C VAL A 104 -13.15 -4.15 -11.43
N GLU A 105 -13.68 -3.94 -10.23
CA GLU A 105 -13.03 -4.35 -8.98
C GLU A 105 -12.83 -5.87 -8.90
N GLN A 106 -13.85 -6.62 -9.33
CA GLN A 106 -13.75 -8.09 -9.38
C GLN A 106 -12.69 -8.55 -10.38
N CYS A 107 -12.53 -7.85 -11.51
CA CYS A 107 -11.47 -8.12 -12.48
C CYS A 107 -10.09 -7.86 -11.85
N TRP A 108 -9.91 -6.81 -11.06
CA TRP A 108 -8.65 -6.54 -10.36
C TRP A 108 -8.35 -7.57 -9.27
N ASP A 109 -9.37 -8.04 -8.56
CA ASP A 109 -9.19 -9.14 -7.61
C ASP A 109 -8.76 -10.43 -8.32
N MET A 110 -9.36 -10.73 -9.47
CA MET A 110 -8.94 -11.87 -10.30
C MET A 110 -7.50 -11.70 -10.79
N LEU A 111 -7.10 -10.48 -11.19
CA LEU A 111 -5.71 -10.19 -11.55
C LEU A 111 -4.76 -10.48 -10.40
N ARG A 112 -5.07 -9.99 -9.17
CA ARG A 112 -4.27 -10.27 -7.97
C ARG A 112 -4.13 -11.77 -7.70
N HIS A 113 -5.22 -12.53 -7.85
CA HIS A 113 -5.18 -13.98 -7.70
C HIS A 113 -4.28 -14.65 -8.74
N LYS A 114 -4.43 -14.29 -10.02
CA LYS A 114 -3.61 -14.83 -11.12
C LYS A 114 -2.12 -14.52 -10.95
N VAL A 115 -1.80 -13.30 -10.54
CA VAL A 115 -0.44 -12.88 -10.25
C VAL A 115 0.11 -13.62 -9.03
N SER A 116 -0.69 -13.80 -7.97
CA SER A 116 -0.30 -14.57 -6.79
C SER A 116 -0.04 -16.04 -7.10
N ASP A 117 -0.87 -16.67 -7.92
CA ASP A 117 -0.67 -18.07 -8.35
C ASP A 117 0.64 -18.22 -9.15
N ALA A 118 0.97 -17.21 -9.97
CA ALA A 118 2.21 -17.21 -10.75
C ALA A 118 3.48 -16.98 -9.90
N CYS A 119 3.36 -16.43 -8.68
CA CYS A 119 4.51 -16.21 -7.79
C CYS A 119 5.32 -17.48 -7.52
N ALA A 120 4.67 -18.64 -7.45
CA ALA A 120 5.35 -19.92 -7.23
C ALA A 120 6.23 -20.37 -8.41
N LEU A 121 6.07 -19.74 -9.58
CA LEU A 121 6.82 -20.05 -10.79
C LEU A 121 7.96 -19.05 -11.04
N LEU A 122 8.03 -17.98 -10.24
CA LEU A 122 9.08 -16.97 -10.35
C LEU A 122 10.41 -17.49 -9.77
N PRO A 123 11.54 -16.98 -10.27
CA PRO A 123 12.86 -17.38 -9.78
C PRO A 123 13.10 -16.88 -8.35
N ASP A 124 13.95 -17.62 -7.63
CA ASP A 124 14.46 -17.20 -6.32
C ASP A 124 15.20 -15.85 -6.45
N GLY A 125 14.79 -14.87 -5.66
CA GLY A 125 15.36 -13.50 -5.70
C GLY A 125 14.47 -12.47 -6.40
N ALA A 126 13.46 -12.88 -7.15
CA ALA A 126 12.41 -11.97 -7.61
C ALA A 126 11.52 -11.55 -6.42
N SER A 127 11.14 -10.29 -6.37
CA SER A 127 10.20 -9.81 -5.38
C SER A 127 8.78 -10.34 -5.66
N ILE A 128 7.93 -10.30 -4.63
CA ILE A 128 6.50 -10.54 -4.82
C ILE A 128 5.96 -9.42 -5.72
N PRO A 129 5.25 -9.77 -6.83
CA PRO A 129 4.65 -8.78 -7.70
C PRO A 129 3.62 -7.92 -6.98
N ILE A 130 3.66 -6.63 -7.22
CA ILE A 130 2.72 -5.65 -6.65
C ILE A 130 1.77 -5.22 -7.75
N VAL A 131 0.47 -5.42 -7.54
CA VAL A 131 -0.58 -4.95 -8.43
C VAL A 131 -1.05 -3.58 -7.96
N LYS A 132 -0.96 -2.58 -8.86
CA LYS A 132 -1.47 -1.22 -8.66
C LYS A 132 -2.61 -0.98 -9.63
N ASP A 133 -3.78 -0.71 -9.11
CA ASP A 133 -5.03 -0.47 -9.84
C ASP A 133 -5.71 0.84 -9.42
N ASP A 134 -5.05 1.61 -8.57
CA ASP A 134 -5.56 2.81 -7.93
C ASP A 134 -5.28 4.12 -8.69
N PHE A 135 -4.99 4.03 -9.99
CA PHE A 135 -4.70 5.20 -10.84
C PHE A 135 -5.87 6.18 -11.00
N GLY A 136 -7.10 5.71 -10.80
CA GLY A 136 -8.30 6.51 -10.91
C GLY A 136 -8.74 7.17 -9.60
N ASN A 137 -8.09 6.86 -8.49
CA ASN A 137 -8.48 7.38 -7.20
C ASN A 137 -8.03 8.83 -7.05
N VAL A 138 -9.01 9.75 -7.09
CA VAL A 138 -8.78 11.17 -6.88
C VAL A 138 -9.12 11.51 -5.44
N TYR A 139 -8.12 11.95 -4.69
CA TYR A 139 -8.33 12.40 -3.31
C TYR A 139 -8.98 13.78 -3.31
N GLY A 140 -10.18 13.88 -2.75
CA GLY A 140 -10.95 15.12 -2.72
C GLY A 140 -10.51 16.10 -1.63
N MET A 141 -9.89 15.62 -0.56
CA MET A 141 -9.50 16.44 0.59
C MET A 141 -8.08 16.12 1.03
N PHE A 142 -7.28 17.15 1.20
CA PHE A 142 -5.93 17.06 1.73
C PHE A 142 -5.78 17.98 2.94
N TYR A 143 -5.40 17.41 4.07
CA TYR A 143 -5.17 18.14 5.31
C TYR A 143 -3.72 18.02 5.72
N ALA A 144 -3.12 19.12 6.15
CA ALA A 144 -1.80 19.13 6.76
C ALA A 144 -1.97 19.19 8.29
N LEU A 145 -1.38 18.22 8.98
CA LEU A 145 -1.31 18.18 10.44
C LEU A 145 0.04 18.74 10.87
N THR A 146 0.02 19.85 11.59
CA THR A 146 1.20 20.47 12.19
C THR A 146 1.05 20.49 13.70
N GLY A 147 2.15 20.57 14.42
CA GLY A 147 2.11 20.64 15.89
C GLY A 147 3.38 21.24 16.46
N ASP A 148 3.26 22.43 17.05
CA ASP A 148 4.35 23.10 17.72
C ASP A 148 4.87 22.27 18.91
N GLY A 149 6.15 21.94 18.89
CA GLY A 149 6.80 21.21 19.99
C GLY A 149 6.52 19.73 20.08
N LEU A 150 5.76 19.16 19.13
CA LEU A 150 5.56 17.71 19.03
C LEU A 150 6.75 17.07 18.29
N SER A 151 7.15 15.90 18.76
CA SER A 151 8.09 15.04 18.02
C SER A 151 7.41 14.43 16.79
N ASP A 152 8.21 14.06 15.78
CA ASP A 152 7.70 13.38 14.57
C ASP A 152 6.89 12.10 14.92
N ARG A 153 7.24 11.43 16.02
CA ARG A 153 6.52 10.28 16.53
C ARG A 153 5.13 10.66 17.05
N GLU A 154 5.06 11.64 17.95
CA GLU A 154 3.78 12.08 18.50
C GLU A 154 2.85 12.59 17.39
N LEU A 155 3.41 13.32 16.43
CA LEU A 155 2.65 13.76 15.26
C LEU A 155 2.13 12.58 14.43
N SER A 156 2.95 11.51 14.27
CA SER A 156 2.53 10.28 13.59
C SER A 156 1.45 9.54 14.35
N ASP A 157 1.55 9.47 15.68
CA ASP A 157 0.53 8.80 16.52
C ASP A 157 -0.81 9.53 16.44
N TYR A 158 -0.80 10.88 16.44
CA TYR A 158 -2.02 11.67 16.21
C TYR A 158 -2.57 11.52 14.80
N ALA A 159 -1.72 11.49 13.78
CA ALA A 159 -2.15 11.28 12.40
C ALA A 159 -2.82 9.90 12.22
N GLU A 160 -2.28 8.85 12.83
CA GLU A 160 -2.89 7.50 12.81
C GLU A 160 -4.21 7.45 13.58
N LEU A 161 -4.33 8.20 14.69
CA LEU A 161 -5.60 8.34 15.40
C LEU A 161 -6.65 9.02 14.52
N ILE A 162 -6.29 10.16 13.92
CA ILE A 162 -7.17 10.92 13.02
C ILE A 162 -7.58 10.06 11.82
N LYS A 163 -6.62 9.34 11.20
CA LYS A 163 -6.92 8.41 10.11
C LYS A 163 -7.99 7.40 10.49
N ARG A 164 -7.88 6.80 11.68
CA ARG A 164 -8.83 5.81 12.18
C ARG A 164 -10.23 6.40 12.34
N GLU A 165 -10.30 7.55 13.02
CA GLU A 165 -11.57 8.23 13.26
C GLU A 165 -12.26 8.69 11.95
N ILE A 166 -11.49 9.20 11.00
CA ILE A 166 -12.01 9.63 9.69
C ILE A 166 -12.44 8.42 8.86
N SER A 167 -11.67 7.30 8.90
CA SER A 167 -12.01 6.11 8.13
C SER A 167 -13.34 5.46 8.54
N ASP A 168 -13.77 5.67 9.80
CA ASP A 168 -15.04 5.17 10.30
C ASP A 168 -16.25 6.08 9.94
N MET A 169 -15.98 7.25 9.32
CA MET A 169 -17.03 8.20 8.95
C MET A 169 -17.77 7.74 7.68
N THR A 170 -19.11 7.85 7.72
CA THR A 170 -19.93 7.54 6.54
C THR A 170 -19.60 8.46 5.38
N GLY A 171 -19.31 7.87 4.21
CA GLY A 171 -18.94 8.62 2.99
C GLY A 171 -17.45 8.78 2.77
N VAL A 172 -16.61 8.27 3.68
CA VAL A 172 -15.17 8.18 3.49
C VAL A 172 -14.83 6.76 3.05
N GLU A 173 -14.22 6.61 1.89
CA GLU A 173 -13.82 5.31 1.36
C GLU A 173 -12.39 4.96 1.78
N ARG A 174 -11.47 5.92 1.67
CA ARG A 174 -10.06 5.68 1.94
C ARG A 174 -9.39 6.92 2.53
N VAL A 175 -8.52 6.69 3.49
CA VAL A 175 -7.67 7.72 4.11
C VAL A 175 -6.23 7.28 4.05
N GLU A 176 -5.35 8.10 3.50
CA GLU A 176 -3.91 7.84 3.43
C GLU A 176 -3.12 8.92 4.17
N LEU A 177 -1.98 8.52 4.73
CA LEU A 177 -1.06 9.40 5.41
C LEU A 177 0.19 9.59 4.57
N TYR A 178 0.61 10.85 4.43
CA TYR A 178 1.84 11.24 3.75
C TYR A 178 2.78 11.96 4.71
N GLY A 179 4.08 11.92 4.45
CA GLY A 179 5.07 12.61 5.27
C GLY A 179 5.44 11.90 6.56
N LYS A 180 4.97 10.66 6.78
CA LYS A 180 5.35 9.88 7.96
C LYS A 180 6.82 9.48 7.87
N ARG A 181 7.57 9.75 8.94
CA ARG A 181 8.96 9.29 9.10
C ARG A 181 9.00 8.05 9.97
N PRO A 182 9.41 6.88 9.43
CA PRO A 182 9.56 5.68 10.25
C PRO A 182 10.68 5.87 11.29
N GLU A 183 10.39 5.55 12.55
CA GLU A 183 11.44 5.43 13.55
C GLU A 183 12.34 4.23 13.23
N CYS A 184 13.62 4.41 13.37
CA CYS A 184 14.61 3.35 13.21
C CYS A 184 15.66 3.40 14.32
N ILE A 185 16.45 2.35 14.42
CA ILE A 185 17.63 2.32 15.29
C ILE A 185 18.85 2.37 14.38
N ASN A 186 19.58 3.47 14.47
CA ASN A 186 20.80 3.70 13.73
C ASN A 186 21.98 3.05 14.46
N ILE A 187 22.62 2.09 13.80
CA ILE A 187 23.81 1.40 14.32
C ILE A 187 25.00 1.85 13.49
N SER A 188 25.79 2.78 14.01
CA SER A 188 27.01 3.28 13.39
C SER A 188 28.20 2.48 13.84
N LEU A 189 28.77 1.67 12.96
CA LEU A 189 29.95 0.85 13.25
C LEU A 189 31.20 1.73 13.31
N LEU A 190 31.99 1.58 14.40
CA LEU A 190 33.23 2.31 14.64
C LEU A 190 34.42 1.50 14.06
N GLN A 191 34.87 1.85 12.84
CA GLN A 191 35.89 1.11 12.12
C GLN A 191 37.18 0.93 12.90
N ASP A 192 37.64 1.97 13.60
CA ASP A 192 38.89 1.92 14.40
C ASP A 192 38.80 0.88 15.54
N ARG A 193 37.64 0.83 16.20
CA ARG A 193 37.40 -0.16 17.28
C ARG A 193 37.29 -1.57 16.73
N MET A 194 36.57 -1.72 15.63
CA MET A 194 36.42 -3.02 14.97
C MET A 194 37.75 -3.58 14.48
N ALA A 195 38.59 -2.72 13.88
CA ALA A 195 39.93 -3.13 13.44
C ALA A 195 40.83 -3.55 14.63
N ASN A 196 40.79 -2.82 15.73
CA ASN A 196 41.58 -3.13 16.92
C ASN A 196 41.12 -4.42 17.61
N LEU A 197 39.81 -4.72 17.54
CA LEU A 197 39.21 -5.89 18.19
C LEU A 197 39.04 -7.08 17.23
N GLY A 198 39.47 -6.95 15.98
CA GLY A 198 39.44 -8.01 14.96
C GLY A 198 38.06 -8.44 14.50
N VAL A 199 37.04 -7.56 14.67
CA VAL A 199 35.64 -7.85 14.28
C VAL A 199 35.38 -7.44 12.84
N LYS A 200 34.74 -8.31 12.05
CA LYS A 200 34.36 -8.02 10.67
C LYS A 200 32.90 -7.51 10.58
N PRO A 201 32.60 -6.52 9.73
CA PRO A 201 31.23 -6.03 9.52
C PRO A 201 30.23 -7.12 9.15
N ALA A 202 30.64 -8.11 8.36
CA ALA A 202 29.80 -9.22 7.96
C ALA A 202 29.35 -10.09 9.14
N GLU A 203 30.21 -10.30 10.13
CA GLU A 203 29.91 -11.06 11.36
C GLU A 203 28.88 -10.31 12.22
N VAL A 204 29.00 -8.99 12.32
CA VAL A 204 28.02 -8.13 13.00
C VAL A 204 26.65 -8.25 12.34
N LEU A 205 26.57 -8.13 11.02
CA LEU A 205 25.31 -8.26 10.27
C LEU A 205 24.72 -9.66 10.41
N ALA A 206 25.55 -10.71 10.33
CA ALA A 206 25.09 -12.09 10.50
C ALA A 206 24.49 -12.32 11.90
N THR A 207 25.13 -11.77 12.94
CA THR A 207 24.66 -11.88 14.33
C THR A 207 23.36 -11.11 14.54
N LEU A 208 23.25 -9.88 14.03
CA LEU A 208 22.03 -9.07 14.08
C LEU A 208 20.86 -9.79 13.40
N ASN A 209 21.05 -10.32 12.19
CA ASN A 209 20.05 -11.06 11.45
C ASN A 209 19.68 -12.39 12.11
N GLY A 210 20.65 -13.04 12.76
CA GLY A 210 20.47 -14.31 13.47
C GLY A 210 19.65 -14.17 14.75
N GLN A 211 19.90 -13.13 15.53
CA GLN A 211 19.27 -12.92 16.84
C GLN A 211 17.90 -12.23 16.76
N ASN A 212 17.60 -11.49 15.71
CA ASN A 212 16.30 -10.82 15.54
C ASN A 212 15.26 -11.70 14.85
N LYS A 213 15.26 -13.00 15.13
CA LYS A 213 14.32 -13.97 14.54
C LYS A 213 13.44 -14.59 15.62
N THR A 214 12.15 -14.75 15.28
CA THR A 214 11.24 -15.55 16.10
C THR A 214 11.38 -17.00 15.66
N THR A 215 11.95 -17.85 16.51
CA THR A 215 12.12 -19.26 16.22
C THR A 215 10.99 -20.06 16.89
N TYR A 216 10.39 -20.96 16.12
CA TYR A 216 9.43 -21.90 16.68
C TYR A 216 10.19 -22.97 17.50
N SER A 217 9.98 -22.95 18.82
CA SER A 217 10.71 -23.84 19.75
C SER A 217 9.89 -25.06 20.20
N GLY A 218 8.71 -25.28 19.59
CA GLY A 218 7.87 -26.44 19.87
C GLY A 218 6.95 -26.29 21.10
N TYR A 219 6.52 -27.43 21.63
CA TYR A 219 5.67 -27.52 22.82
C TYR A 219 6.30 -28.48 23.81
N TYR A 220 6.15 -28.19 25.09
CA TYR A 220 6.37 -29.12 26.17
C TYR A 220 5.03 -29.73 26.56
N ASP A 221 4.93 -31.07 26.49
CA ASP A 221 3.74 -31.80 26.85
C ASP A 221 3.99 -32.51 28.21
N ASN A 222 3.17 -32.16 29.21
CA ASN A 222 3.22 -32.74 30.56
C ASN A 222 2.10 -33.76 30.78
N GLY A 223 1.45 -34.29 29.71
CA GLY A 223 0.35 -35.20 29.81
C GLY A 223 -1.00 -34.54 30.07
N ASP A 224 -1.07 -33.56 30.96
CA ASP A 224 -2.28 -32.81 31.30
C ASP A 224 -2.34 -31.43 30.58
N ASN A 225 -1.18 -30.84 30.30
CA ASN A 225 -1.10 -29.51 29.69
C ASN A 225 -0.03 -29.45 28.61
N ARG A 226 -0.39 -28.87 27.47
CA ARG A 226 0.51 -28.56 26.37
C ARG A 226 0.99 -27.11 26.47
N ILE A 227 2.22 -26.91 26.89
CA ILE A 227 2.82 -25.58 27.08
C ILE A 227 3.65 -25.22 25.86
N ARG A 228 3.34 -24.10 25.24
CA ARG A 228 4.14 -23.59 24.13
C ARG A 228 5.46 -23.02 24.65
N VAL A 229 6.57 -23.53 24.14
CA VAL A 229 7.89 -22.96 24.40
C VAL A 229 8.12 -21.86 23.36
N THR A 230 8.33 -20.64 23.83
CA THR A 230 8.62 -19.50 22.96
C THR A 230 9.97 -18.91 23.39
N VAL A 231 10.91 -18.89 22.47
CA VAL A 231 12.14 -18.08 22.63
C VAL A 231 11.85 -16.74 22.00
N SER A 232 11.83 -15.68 22.82
CA SER A 232 11.59 -14.32 22.38
C SER A 232 12.92 -13.55 22.44
N ASP A 233 13.70 -13.67 21.37
CA ASP A 233 14.99 -12.99 21.23
C ASP A 233 14.88 -11.66 20.45
N LYS A 234 13.67 -11.10 20.34
CA LYS A 234 13.49 -9.80 19.69
C LYS A 234 14.00 -8.69 20.61
N PHE A 235 14.83 -7.84 20.05
CA PHE A 235 15.28 -6.62 20.71
C PHE A 235 14.08 -5.70 20.95
N LYS A 236 13.93 -5.21 22.17
CA LYS A 236 12.85 -4.28 22.55
C LYS A 236 13.39 -2.89 22.81
N THR A 237 14.64 -2.79 23.21
CA THR A 237 15.29 -1.54 23.61
C THR A 237 16.64 -1.37 22.90
N VAL A 238 17.16 -0.16 22.90
CA VAL A 238 18.52 0.15 22.42
C VAL A 238 19.56 -0.55 23.27
N GLU A 239 19.28 -0.68 24.57
CA GLU A 239 20.14 -1.34 25.55
C GLU A 239 20.26 -2.85 25.25
N ASP A 240 19.19 -3.50 24.81
CA ASP A 240 19.20 -4.91 24.42
C ASP A 240 20.18 -5.12 23.24
N ILE A 241 20.08 -4.26 22.21
CA ILE A 241 21.00 -4.30 21.06
C ILE A 241 22.44 -4.01 21.52
N GLY A 242 22.61 -3.01 22.38
CA GLY A 242 23.94 -2.66 22.92
C GLY A 242 24.61 -3.76 23.77
N SER A 243 23.78 -4.61 24.41
CA SER A 243 24.27 -5.74 25.23
C SER A 243 24.50 -7.02 24.43
N MET A 244 24.10 -7.05 23.15
CA MET A 244 24.27 -8.20 22.25
C MET A 244 25.75 -8.61 22.18
N LEU A 245 25.99 -9.91 22.28
CA LEU A 245 27.32 -10.48 22.20
C LEU A 245 27.71 -10.74 20.74
N ILE A 246 28.93 -10.29 20.42
CA ILE A 246 29.54 -10.49 19.09
C ILE A 246 30.87 -11.21 19.32
N GLN A 247 31.19 -12.14 18.43
CA GLN A 247 32.44 -12.85 18.45
C GLN A 247 33.55 -11.95 17.91
N GLY A 248 34.59 -11.73 18.69
CA GLY A 248 35.81 -11.03 18.34
C GLY A 248 36.91 -11.97 17.86
N HIS A 249 38.15 -11.46 17.84
CA HIS A 249 39.35 -12.26 17.55
C HIS A 249 39.62 -13.23 18.71
N ASP A 250 40.12 -14.42 18.45
CA ASP A 250 40.47 -15.44 19.44
C ASP A 250 39.32 -15.89 20.38
N ASP A 251 38.09 -15.97 19.91
CA ASP A 251 36.88 -16.34 20.67
C ASP A 251 36.50 -15.36 21.81
N ASP A 252 37.07 -14.15 21.84
CA ASP A 252 36.66 -13.12 22.77
C ASP A 252 35.19 -12.67 22.50
N GLN A 253 34.39 -12.60 23.56
CA GLN A 253 33.03 -12.10 23.50
C GLN A 253 32.98 -10.60 23.74
N LEU A 254 32.58 -9.83 22.74
CA LEU A 254 32.45 -8.39 22.80
C LEU A 254 30.97 -8.00 22.79
N ARG A 255 30.67 -6.82 23.33
CA ARG A 255 29.32 -6.28 23.25
C ARG A 255 29.20 -5.31 22.06
N MET A 256 28.01 -5.26 21.44
CA MET A 256 27.76 -4.37 20.32
C MET A 256 28.11 -2.91 20.65
N ARG A 257 27.81 -2.44 21.86
CA ARG A 257 28.14 -1.08 22.31
C ARG A 257 29.62 -0.75 22.32
N ASP A 258 30.50 -1.77 22.33
CA ASP A 258 31.94 -1.56 22.37
C ASP A 258 32.49 -1.22 20.98
N ILE A 259 31.79 -1.66 19.91
CA ILE A 259 32.17 -1.49 18.51
C ILE A 259 31.24 -0.60 17.70
N ALA A 260 30.08 -0.23 18.26
CA ALA A 260 29.08 0.57 17.56
C ALA A 260 28.47 1.65 18.46
N ARG A 261 28.05 2.76 17.84
CA ARG A 261 27.15 3.75 18.43
C ARG A 261 25.73 3.38 18.01
N ILE A 262 24.84 3.28 18.98
CA ILE A 262 23.45 2.85 18.79
C ILE A 262 22.55 3.96 19.28
N GLU A 263 21.76 4.53 18.37
CA GLU A 263 20.90 5.68 18.65
C GLU A 263 19.52 5.46 18.03
N LYS A 264 18.47 5.90 18.73
CA LYS A 264 17.14 6.02 18.11
C LYS A 264 17.15 7.22 17.17
N GLY A 265 16.58 7.05 16.02
CA GLY A 265 16.50 8.10 15.04
C GLY A 265 15.35 7.82 14.06
N TYR A 266 15.38 8.48 12.94
CA TYR A 266 14.46 8.30 11.85
C TYR A 266 15.22 7.84 10.62
N GLU A 267 14.50 7.18 9.68
CA GLU A 267 15.11 6.72 8.44
C GLU A 267 15.71 7.90 7.65
N GLU A 268 16.98 7.75 7.22
CA GLU A 268 17.71 8.68 6.37
C GLU A 268 18.27 7.95 5.14
N PRO A 269 18.15 8.53 3.93
CA PRO A 269 17.51 9.81 3.61
C PRO A 269 15.98 9.78 3.76
N THR A 270 15.42 10.89 4.22
CA THR A 270 13.98 11.04 4.38
C THR A 270 13.27 10.89 3.05
N ARG A 271 12.21 10.08 3.03
CA ARG A 271 11.35 9.91 1.87
C ARG A 271 10.01 10.60 2.14
N ASN A 272 9.49 11.29 1.13
CA ASN A 272 8.16 11.90 1.18
C ASN A 272 7.95 12.91 2.33
N GLU A 273 8.91 13.81 2.55
CA GLU A 273 8.74 14.91 3.50
C GLU A 273 7.64 15.86 3.04
N LEU A 274 6.79 16.27 3.97
CA LEU A 274 5.78 17.29 3.75
C LEU A 274 6.07 18.50 4.63
N PHE A 275 5.99 19.69 4.04
CA PHE A 275 6.11 20.95 4.76
C PHE A 275 4.86 21.79 4.52
N PHE A 276 4.36 22.39 5.58
CA PHE A 276 3.29 23.36 5.54
C PHE A 276 3.75 24.61 6.26
N ASP A 277 3.71 25.77 5.61
CA ASP A 277 4.17 27.06 6.13
C ASP A 277 5.59 27.03 6.76
N SER A 278 6.51 26.33 6.07
CA SER A 278 7.90 26.09 6.52
C SER A 278 8.08 25.20 7.74
N GLU A 279 7.00 24.67 8.30
CA GLU A 279 7.02 23.67 9.36
C GLU A 279 6.83 22.27 8.78
N ARG A 280 7.39 21.26 9.46
CA ARG A 280 7.14 19.88 9.11
C ARG A 280 5.70 19.53 9.41
N ALA A 281 5.06 18.88 8.44
CA ALA A 281 3.68 18.46 8.53
C ALA A 281 3.53 17.00 8.14
N GLN A 282 2.46 16.35 8.62
CA GLN A 282 1.99 15.10 8.06
C GLN A 282 0.69 15.35 7.31
N GLY A 283 0.64 14.89 6.07
CA GLY A 283 -0.54 15.03 5.22
C GLY A 283 -1.50 13.88 5.44
N THR A 284 -2.77 14.20 5.66
CA THR A 284 -3.86 13.23 5.63
C THR A 284 -4.69 13.51 4.39
N VAL A 285 -4.80 12.50 3.53
CA VAL A 285 -5.58 12.59 2.29
C VAL A 285 -6.78 11.68 2.43
N SER A 286 -7.96 12.23 2.17
CA SER A 286 -9.21 11.49 2.22
C SER A 286 -9.82 11.38 0.82
N TYR A 287 -10.15 10.19 0.42
CA TYR A 287 -11.00 9.90 -0.72
C TYR A 287 -12.44 9.73 -0.22
N THR A 288 -13.31 10.63 -0.67
CA THR A 288 -14.73 10.54 -0.38
C THR A 288 -15.44 10.06 -1.63
N HIS A 289 -15.94 8.85 -1.61
CA HIS A 289 -16.90 8.39 -2.60
C HIS A 289 -18.25 8.97 -2.18
N LEU A 290 -18.65 10.07 -2.80
CA LEU A 290 -20.02 10.54 -2.71
C LEU A 290 -20.87 9.58 -3.52
N ARG A 291 -21.17 8.39 -2.99
CA ARG A 291 -22.32 7.65 -3.47
C ARG A 291 -23.50 8.59 -3.35
N ALA A 292 -24.07 8.95 -4.48
CA ALA A 292 -25.42 9.48 -4.49
C ALA A 292 -26.27 8.40 -3.82
N HIS A 293 -26.59 8.58 -2.54
CA HIS A 293 -27.57 7.73 -1.89
C HIS A 293 -28.87 7.83 -2.65
N GLU A 294 -29.34 6.67 -3.12
CA GLU A 294 -30.72 6.41 -3.49
C GLU A 294 -31.69 6.90 -2.42
#